data_8e3309219714a671dee5b6f41a7d3374
#
_entry.id   8e3309219714a671dee5b6f41a7d3374
#
_cell.length_a   1.000
_cell.length_b   1.000
_cell.length_c   1.000
_cell.angle_alpha   90.00
_cell.angle_beta   90.00
_cell.angle_gamma   90.00
#
_symmetry.space_group_name_H-M   'P 1'
#
loop_
_entity.id
_entity.type
_entity.pdbx_description
1 polymer ?
#
loop_
_entity_poly.entity_id
_entity_poly.type
_entity_poly.pdbx_seq_one_letter_code
_entity_poly.pdbx_strand_id
1 'polypeptide(L)'
;MLERALKGDARKGVQQALAAARKRLEASEREYERVSGMYAYEREIGGEGVILGLDEVGRGPLAGPLTVGGVVLASTPVILGLNDSKQVPEQKRRVISDEIRANAVAWTIQHVEPQQIDELGMAACLRLAFKAAIDDIEAQGISIDRVLLDGNPLHLDKRELNVVKGDAKCASIAAASIIAKVERDSIMEKYAELYPLYGFDTCKGYGSAAHLDAISRYGLSPIHRRSYCHFTEQPTLF
;
A
#
# COMPACT_ATOMS: atom_id res chain seq x y z
N MET A 1 -36.55 5.04 6.38
CA MET A 1 -37.91 4.55 6.07
C MET A 1 -38.24 3.26 6.81
N LEU A 2 -37.41 2.21 6.76
CA LEU A 2 -37.63 0.91 7.45
C LEU A 2 -37.76 1.03 8.99
N GLU A 3 -36.95 1.86 9.64
CA GLU A 3 -37.05 2.08 11.09
C GLU A 3 -38.41 2.62 11.54
N ARG A 4 -38.98 3.54 10.78
CA ARG A 4 -40.31 4.11 11.09
C ARG A 4 -41.42 3.08 10.94
N ALA A 5 -41.31 2.18 9.96
CA ALA A 5 -42.30 1.13 9.70
C ALA A 5 -42.26 0.00 10.74
N LEU A 6 -41.11 -0.26 11.36
CA LEU A 6 -40.90 -1.37 12.29
C LEU A 6 -40.78 -0.95 13.75
N LYS A 7 -40.93 0.34 14.06
CA LYS A 7 -40.76 0.90 15.41
C LYS A 7 -41.70 0.33 16.48
N GLY A 8 -42.79 -0.33 16.08
CA GLY A 8 -43.75 -0.97 16.99
C GLY A 8 -43.76 -2.49 16.97
N ASP A 9 -42.89 -3.13 16.19
CA ASP A 9 -42.86 -4.58 16.06
C ASP A 9 -42.09 -5.21 17.22
N ALA A 10 -42.80 -5.87 18.15
CA ALA A 10 -42.23 -6.48 19.37
C ALA A 10 -41.56 -7.84 19.11
N ARG A 11 -41.58 -8.38 17.91
CA ARG A 11 -40.97 -9.67 17.58
C ARG A 11 -39.46 -9.62 17.79
N LYS A 12 -38.93 -10.52 18.62
CA LYS A 12 -37.50 -10.57 18.99
C LYS A 12 -36.56 -10.56 17.79
N GLY A 13 -36.88 -11.30 16.72
CA GLY A 13 -36.08 -11.34 15.51
C GLY A 13 -36.03 -9.98 14.78
N VAL A 14 -37.14 -9.23 14.76
CA VAL A 14 -37.23 -7.89 14.15
C VAL A 14 -36.38 -6.91 14.97
N GLN A 15 -36.48 -6.93 16.29
CA GLN A 15 -35.66 -6.05 17.14
C GLN A 15 -34.17 -6.35 17.01
N GLN A 16 -33.77 -7.62 16.93
CA GLN A 16 -32.37 -8.00 16.70
C GLN A 16 -31.86 -7.52 15.32
N ALA A 17 -32.68 -7.68 14.29
CA ALA A 17 -32.32 -7.20 12.93
C ALA A 17 -32.19 -5.67 12.88
N LEU A 18 -33.09 -4.94 13.54
CA LEU A 18 -33.01 -3.48 13.65
C LEU A 18 -31.78 -3.03 14.43
N ALA A 19 -31.46 -3.66 15.55
CA ALA A 19 -30.25 -3.34 16.31
C ALA A 19 -28.98 -3.61 15.52
N ALA A 20 -28.92 -4.73 14.78
CA ALA A 20 -27.80 -5.04 13.91
C ALA A 20 -27.68 -4.02 12.75
N ALA A 21 -28.80 -3.60 12.14
CA ALA A 21 -28.81 -2.59 11.10
C ALA A 21 -28.33 -1.21 11.60
N ARG A 22 -28.79 -0.78 12.79
CA ARG A 22 -28.32 0.45 13.44
C ARG A 22 -26.81 0.42 13.69
N LYS A 23 -26.32 -0.67 14.28
CA LYS A 23 -24.88 -0.84 14.54
C LYS A 23 -24.05 -0.76 13.26
N ARG A 24 -24.55 -1.32 12.15
CA ARG A 24 -23.87 -1.23 10.85
C ARG A 24 -23.86 0.20 10.31
N LEU A 25 -24.99 0.90 10.41
CA LEU A 25 -25.10 2.29 9.96
C LEU A 25 -24.15 3.20 10.74
N GLU A 26 -24.18 3.12 12.07
CA GLU A 26 -23.26 3.88 12.92
C GLU A 26 -21.78 3.56 12.66
N ALA A 27 -21.45 2.30 12.34
CA ALA A 27 -20.09 1.92 11.97
C ALA A 27 -19.70 2.53 10.61
N SER A 28 -20.63 2.55 9.65
CA SER A 28 -20.41 3.16 8.33
C SER A 28 -20.26 4.68 8.42
N GLU A 29 -21.05 5.35 9.26
CA GLU A 29 -20.95 6.79 9.49
C GLU A 29 -19.61 7.16 10.14
N ARG A 30 -19.20 6.44 11.18
CA ARG A 30 -17.88 6.64 11.81
C ARG A 30 -16.73 6.42 10.83
N GLU A 31 -16.84 5.41 9.98
CA GLU A 31 -15.81 5.16 8.96
C GLU A 31 -15.75 6.26 7.91
N TYR A 32 -16.91 6.76 7.47
CA TYR A 32 -16.98 7.91 6.56
C TYR A 32 -16.36 9.17 7.19
N GLU A 33 -16.67 9.47 8.45
CA GLU A 33 -16.09 10.60 9.18
C GLU A 33 -14.56 10.45 9.31
N ARG A 34 -14.08 9.25 9.64
CA ARG A 34 -12.65 8.96 9.77
C ARG A 34 -11.90 9.19 8.45
N VAL A 35 -12.41 8.62 7.35
CA VAL A 35 -11.76 8.76 6.04
C VAL A 35 -11.89 10.18 5.52
N SER A 36 -13.06 10.83 5.68
CA SER A 36 -13.22 12.24 5.33
C SER A 36 -12.24 13.14 6.08
N GLY A 37 -11.91 12.79 7.33
CA GLY A 37 -10.86 13.45 8.09
C GLY A 37 -9.47 13.32 7.46
N MET A 38 -9.16 12.18 6.82
CA MET A 38 -7.90 12.00 6.08
C MET A 38 -7.82 12.91 4.85
N TYR A 39 -8.92 13.03 4.08
CA TYR A 39 -9.00 13.97 2.96
C TYR A 39 -8.89 15.43 3.41
N ALA A 40 -9.52 15.79 4.55
CA ALA A 40 -9.46 17.14 5.09
C ALA A 40 -8.04 17.50 5.56
N TYR A 41 -7.38 16.60 6.30
CA TYR A 41 -6.01 16.79 6.76
C TYR A 41 -5.03 16.91 5.57
N GLU A 42 -5.20 16.10 4.55
CA GLU A 42 -4.37 16.15 3.34
C GLU A 42 -4.47 17.54 2.66
N ARG A 43 -5.68 18.09 2.54
CA ARG A 43 -5.88 19.44 1.99
C ARG A 43 -5.32 20.53 2.90
N GLU A 44 -5.45 20.37 4.21
CA GLU A 44 -4.89 21.33 5.17
C GLU A 44 -3.37 21.51 5.00
N ILE A 45 -2.64 20.39 4.85
CA ILE A 45 -1.18 20.41 4.73
C ILE A 45 -0.69 20.61 3.29
N GLY A 46 -1.41 20.11 2.30
CA GLY A 46 -1.04 20.12 0.88
C GLY A 46 -1.52 21.35 0.11
N GLY A 47 -2.56 22.02 0.60
CA GLY A 47 -3.20 23.17 -0.06
C GLY A 47 -4.31 22.78 -1.03
N GLU A 48 -4.80 23.78 -1.80
CA GLU A 48 -5.93 23.69 -2.73
C GLU A 48 -5.45 23.17 -4.09
N GLY A 49 -4.80 22.28 -4.37
CA GLY A 49 -4.31 21.86 -5.68
C GLY A 49 -4.40 20.34 -5.90
N VAL A 50 -3.73 19.90 -6.93
CA VAL A 50 -3.57 18.48 -7.25
C VAL A 50 -2.49 17.89 -6.34
N ILE A 51 -2.88 16.98 -5.48
CA ILE A 51 -2.01 16.32 -4.51
C ILE A 51 -1.73 14.90 -4.97
N LEU A 52 -0.46 14.56 -5.15
CA LEU A 52 0.01 13.19 -5.39
C LEU A 52 0.51 12.61 -4.07
N GLY A 53 -0.12 11.54 -3.60
CA GLY A 53 0.37 10.74 -2.48
C GLY A 53 1.23 9.59 -2.98
N LEU A 54 2.36 9.36 -2.32
CA LEU A 54 3.33 8.31 -2.65
C LEU A 54 3.66 7.46 -1.42
N ASP A 55 3.72 6.15 -1.60
CA ASP A 55 4.20 5.20 -0.58
C ASP A 55 4.92 4.01 -1.24
N GLU A 56 5.76 3.32 -0.46
CA GLU A 56 6.50 2.17 -0.93
C GLU A 56 6.23 0.91 -0.11
N VAL A 57 6.41 -0.23 -0.76
CA VAL A 57 6.42 -1.55 -0.13
C VAL A 57 7.61 -2.37 -0.65
N GLY A 58 8.17 -3.18 0.23
CA GLY A 58 9.23 -4.10 -0.19
C GLY A 58 10.65 -3.56 0.02
N ARG A 59 10.91 -2.66 0.98
CA ARG A 59 12.28 -2.23 1.35
C ARG A 59 13.07 -3.33 2.03
N GLY A 60 12.48 -4.03 2.99
CA GLY A 60 13.16 -4.98 3.89
C GLY A 60 13.19 -6.46 3.48
N PRO A 61 12.40 -6.96 2.51
CA PRO A 61 12.47 -8.36 2.11
C PRO A 61 13.81 -8.76 1.50
N LEU A 62 14.16 -10.05 1.65
CA LEU A 62 15.33 -10.70 1.04
C LEU A 62 15.13 -11.01 -0.44
N ALA A 63 13.87 -11.02 -0.91
CA ALA A 63 13.51 -11.36 -2.28
C ALA A 63 12.34 -10.51 -2.80
N GLY A 64 12.27 -10.38 -4.13
CA GLY A 64 11.23 -9.65 -4.84
C GLY A 64 11.49 -8.15 -4.97
N PRO A 65 10.68 -7.45 -5.78
CA PRO A 65 10.90 -6.05 -6.13
C PRO A 65 10.62 -5.09 -4.96
N LEU A 66 11.21 -3.91 -5.04
CA LEU A 66 10.69 -2.70 -4.41
C LEU A 66 9.53 -2.20 -5.28
N THR A 67 8.41 -1.84 -4.67
CA THR A 67 7.23 -1.33 -5.37
C THR A 67 6.80 0.00 -4.76
N VAL A 68 6.63 1.02 -5.61
CA VAL A 68 6.11 2.34 -5.24
C VAL A 68 4.75 2.52 -5.87
N GLY A 69 3.77 2.96 -5.07
CA GLY A 69 2.47 3.42 -5.54
C GLY A 69 2.41 4.95 -5.54
N GLY A 70 1.70 5.50 -6.50
CA GLY A 70 1.35 6.92 -6.55
C GLY A 70 -0.13 7.08 -6.87
N VAL A 71 -0.84 7.95 -6.13
CA VAL A 71 -2.27 8.17 -6.33
C VAL A 71 -2.63 9.65 -6.19
N VAL A 72 -3.41 10.14 -7.14
CA VAL A 72 -4.11 11.42 -7.09
C VAL A 72 -5.60 11.13 -6.91
N LEU A 73 -6.18 11.54 -5.78
CA LEU A 73 -7.59 11.33 -5.49
C LEU A 73 -8.44 12.54 -5.88
N ALA A 74 -9.66 12.28 -6.37
CA ALA A 74 -10.70 13.29 -6.42
C ALA A 74 -11.25 13.54 -5.01
N SER A 75 -11.83 14.71 -4.76
CA SER A 75 -12.50 15.01 -3.48
C SER A 75 -13.76 14.15 -3.26
N THR A 76 -14.32 13.63 -4.31
CA THR A 76 -15.51 12.74 -4.33
C THR A 76 -15.40 11.73 -5.48
N PRO A 77 -15.84 10.48 -5.28
CA PRO A 77 -16.35 9.91 -4.02
C PRO A 77 -15.24 9.72 -2.99
N VAL A 78 -15.61 9.73 -1.70
CA VAL A 78 -14.72 9.34 -0.61
C VAL A 78 -14.57 7.81 -0.63
N ILE A 79 -13.35 7.32 -0.81
CA ILE A 79 -13.05 5.88 -0.85
C ILE A 79 -12.92 5.36 0.59
N LEU A 80 -13.87 4.54 1.02
CA LEU A 80 -13.89 4.01 2.39
C LEU A 80 -12.85 2.91 2.60
N GLY A 81 -12.42 2.73 3.85
CA GLY A 81 -11.46 1.69 4.22
C GLY A 81 -9.99 2.06 4.00
N LEU A 82 -9.69 3.26 3.51
CA LEU A 82 -8.31 3.76 3.41
C LEU A 82 -7.66 3.76 4.80
N ASN A 83 -6.49 3.14 4.91
CA ASN A 83 -5.67 3.08 6.13
C ASN A 83 -4.27 2.55 5.76
N ASP A 84 -3.33 2.54 6.72
CA ASP A 84 -2.08 1.76 6.61
C ASP A 84 -2.38 0.35 6.08
N SER A 85 -1.78 -0.01 4.96
CA SER A 85 -2.07 -1.27 4.26
C SER A 85 -1.85 -2.52 5.11
N LYS A 86 -0.99 -2.44 6.14
CA LYS A 86 -0.73 -3.54 7.08
C LYS A 86 -1.87 -3.74 8.07
N GLN A 87 -2.69 -2.70 8.31
CA GLN A 87 -3.87 -2.76 9.18
C GLN A 87 -5.15 -3.19 8.44
N VAL A 88 -5.13 -3.18 7.11
CA VAL A 88 -6.27 -3.61 6.29
C VAL A 88 -6.12 -5.11 5.96
N PRO A 89 -7.12 -5.96 6.28
CA PRO A 89 -7.10 -7.37 5.91
C PRO A 89 -6.95 -7.56 4.39
N GLU A 90 -6.21 -8.57 3.96
CA GLU A 90 -5.84 -8.79 2.56
C GLU A 90 -7.03 -8.78 1.59
N GLN A 91 -8.10 -9.51 1.91
CA GLN A 91 -9.31 -9.54 1.07
C GLN A 91 -9.95 -8.16 0.90
N LYS A 92 -9.94 -7.34 1.97
CA LYS A 92 -10.45 -5.96 1.91
C LYS A 92 -9.52 -5.06 1.11
N ARG A 93 -8.19 -5.25 1.23
CA ARG A 93 -7.21 -4.48 0.45
C ARG A 93 -7.43 -4.64 -1.05
N ARG A 94 -7.70 -5.85 -1.53
CA ARG A 94 -7.99 -6.11 -2.96
C ARG A 94 -9.22 -5.31 -3.43
N VAL A 95 -10.31 -5.36 -2.66
CA VAL A 95 -11.54 -4.61 -2.98
C VAL A 95 -11.28 -3.09 -2.99
N ILE A 96 -10.59 -2.57 -1.97
CA ILE A 96 -10.27 -1.14 -1.88
C ILE A 96 -9.30 -0.73 -3.00
N SER A 97 -8.33 -1.57 -3.35
CA SER A 97 -7.42 -1.34 -4.48
C SER A 97 -8.18 -1.19 -5.81
N ASP A 98 -9.16 -2.04 -6.05
CA ASP A 98 -10.01 -1.95 -7.24
C ASP A 98 -10.84 -0.66 -7.24
N GLU A 99 -11.38 -0.27 -6.08
CA GLU A 99 -12.13 0.99 -5.91
C GLU A 99 -11.22 2.21 -6.13
N ILE A 100 -9.97 2.20 -5.60
CA ILE A 100 -8.99 3.26 -5.84
C ILE A 100 -8.71 3.39 -7.34
N ARG A 101 -8.39 2.29 -8.03
CA ARG A 101 -8.06 2.28 -9.46
C ARG A 101 -9.23 2.76 -10.33
N ALA A 102 -10.46 2.51 -9.92
CA ALA A 102 -11.67 2.92 -10.64
C ALA A 102 -12.04 4.40 -10.42
N ASN A 103 -11.69 5.00 -9.29
CA ASN A 103 -12.18 6.32 -8.88
C ASN A 103 -11.07 7.37 -8.69
N ALA A 104 -9.79 7.00 -8.69
CA ALA A 104 -8.70 7.95 -8.66
C ALA A 104 -8.66 8.79 -9.94
N VAL A 105 -8.22 10.05 -9.82
CA VAL A 105 -7.96 10.94 -10.97
C VAL A 105 -6.82 10.38 -11.81
N ALA A 106 -5.77 9.91 -11.12
CA ALA A 106 -4.64 9.23 -11.73
C ALA A 106 -3.98 8.31 -10.69
N TRP A 107 -3.35 7.26 -11.15
CA TRP A 107 -2.53 6.39 -10.30
C TRP A 107 -1.39 5.77 -11.11
N THR A 108 -0.34 5.36 -10.40
CA THR A 108 0.83 4.71 -10.98
C THR A 108 1.39 3.65 -10.03
N ILE A 109 2.06 2.66 -10.61
CA ILE A 109 2.86 1.68 -9.88
C ILE A 109 4.23 1.60 -10.55
N GLN A 110 5.28 1.72 -9.76
CA GLN A 110 6.65 1.59 -10.22
C GLN A 110 7.36 0.45 -9.49
N HIS A 111 8.16 -0.31 -10.22
CA HIS A 111 8.93 -1.42 -9.68
C HIS A 111 10.42 -1.20 -9.88
N VAL A 112 11.21 -1.65 -8.90
CA VAL A 112 12.65 -1.79 -9.03
C VAL A 112 13.01 -3.23 -8.73
N GLU A 113 13.63 -3.88 -9.70
CA GLU A 113 13.96 -5.30 -9.62
C GLU A 113 15.08 -5.59 -8.62
N PRO A 114 15.15 -6.81 -8.05
CA PRO A 114 16.18 -7.20 -7.09
C PRO A 114 17.61 -6.92 -7.55
N GLN A 115 17.92 -7.15 -8.83
CA GLN A 115 19.24 -6.92 -9.41
C GLN A 115 19.64 -5.45 -9.38
N GLN A 116 18.70 -4.55 -9.68
CA GLN A 116 18.93 -3.10 -9.60
C GLN A 116 19.14 -2.65 -8.14
N ILE A 117 18.44 -3.30 -7.18
CA ILE A 117 18.64 -3.03 -5.75
C ILE A 117 20.04 -3.45 -5.31
N ASP A 118 20.53 -4.59 -5.80
CA ASP A 118 21.89 -5.07 -5.52
C ASP A 118 22.96 -4.15 -6.11
N GLU A 119 22.73 -3.61 -7.30
CA GLU A 119 23.69 -2.74 -8.02
C GLU A 119 23.73 -1.31 -7.45
N LEU A 120 22.57 -0.71 -7.19
CA LEU A 120 22.44 0.71 -6.86
C LEU A 120 22.25 0.99 -5.36
N GLY A 121 21.84 -0.03 -4.62
CA GLY A 121 21.42 0.09 -3.23
C GLY A 121 20.01 0.67 -3.05
N MET A 122 19.39 0.36 -1.93
CA MET A 122 17.99 0.69 -1.63
C MET A 122 17.68 2.19 -1.69
N ALA A 123 18.59 3.04 -1.19
CA ALA A 123 18.35 4.49 -1.16
C ALA A 123 18.25 5.10 -2.56
N ALA A 124 19.13 4.68 -3.48
CA ALA A 124 19.09 5.13 -4.87
C ALA A 124 17.83 4.60 -5.58
N CYS A 125 17.50 3.32 -5.36
CA CYS A 125 16.31 2.68 -5.93
C CYS A 125 15.01 3.36 -5.50
N LEU A 126 14.88 3.74 -4.21
CA LEU A 126 13.75 4.52 -3.72
C LEU A 126 13.63 5.84 -4.48
N ARG A 127 14.71 6.61 -4.57
CA ARG A 127 14.70 7.89 -5.29
C ARG A 127 14.28 7.74 -6.75
N LEU A 128 14.81 6.72 -7.44
CA LEU A 128 14.45 6.42 -8.82
C LEU A 128 12.97 6.06 -8.97
N ALA A 129 12.45 5.18 -8.13
CA ALA A 129 11.06 4.74 -8.20
C ALA A 129 10.07 5.87 -7.87
N PHE A 130 10.34 6.69 -6.86
CA PHE A 130 9.51 7.85 -6.55
C PHE A 130 9.54 8.90 -7.65
N LYS A 131 10.73 9.17 -8.21
CA LYS A 131 10.85 10.10 -9.34
C LYS A 131 10.08 9.58 -10.56
N ALA A 132 10.22 8.29 -10.88
CA ALA A 132 9.48 7.65 -11.97
C ALA A 132 7.95 7.73 -11.74
N ALA A 133 7.48 7.59 -10.49
CA ALA A 133 6.06 7.74 -10.17
C ALA A 133 5.54 9.17 -10.41
N ILE A 134 6.32 10.19 -10.05
CA ILE A 134 5.98 11.60 -10.32
C ILE A 134 5.92 11.82 -11.83
N ASP A 135 6.95 11.40 -12.57
CA ASP A 135 7.04 11.60 -14.01
C ASP A 135 5.93 10.88 -14.78
N ASP A 136 5.54 9.68 -14.33
CA ASP A 136 4.46 8.92 -14.95
C ASP A 136 3.08 9.59 -14.75
N ILE A 137 2.80 10.13 -13.57
CA ILE A 137 1.57 10.91 -13.34
C ILE A 137 1.55 12.20 -14.17
N GLU A 138 2.68 12.89 -14.30
CA GLU A 138 2.78 14.08 -15.15
C GLU A 138 2.63 13.73 -16.64
N ALA A 139 3.15 12.58 -17.08
CA ALA A 139 2.98 12.07 -18.44
C ALA A 139 1.51 11.72 -18.77
N GLN A 140 0.67 11.43 -17.76
CA GLN A 140 -0.77 11.27 -17.92
C GLN A 140 -1.50 12.63 -18.10
N GLY A 141 -0.79 13.75 -18.13
CA GLY A 141 -1.33 15.10 -18.31
C GLY A 141 -1.79 15.76 -16.99
N ILE A 142 -1.43 15.21 -15.85
CA ILE A 142 -1.80 15.74 -14.53
C ILE A 142 -0.73 16.74 -14.07
N SER A 143 -1.12 18.00 -13.84
CA SER A 143 -0.24 19.01 -13.24
C SER A 143 -0.27 18.89 -11.73
N ILE A 144 0.81 18.39 -11.12
CA ILE A 144 0.92 18.14 -9.68
C ILE A 144 1.33 19.45 -8.97
N ASP A 145 0.59 19.85 -7.94
CA ASP A 145 0.90 21.01 -7.09
C ASP A 145 1.67 20.63 -5.83
N ARG A 146 1.40 19.43 -5.28
CA ARG A 146 2.06 18.86 -4.10
C ARG A 146 2.34 17.38 -4.27
N VAL A 147 3.46 16.95 -3.69
CA VAL A 147 3.85 15.54 -3.58
C VAL A 147 3.95 15.20 -2.10
N LEU A 148 3.06 14.36 -1.61
CA LEU A 148 3.09 13.87 -0.24
C LEU A 148 3.78 12.51 -0.20
N LEU A 149 4.80 12.37 0.65
CA LEU A 149 5.52 11.10 0.87
C LEU A 149 5.30 10.61 2.30
N ASP A 150 5.12 9.30 2.46
CA ASP A 150 5.22 8.71 3.79
C ASP A 150 6.67 8.71 4.29
N GLY A 151 6.86 9.06 5.56
CA GLY A 151 8.14 8.95 6.26
C GLY A 151 9.13 10.09 6.05
N ASN A 152 10.40 9.75 5.81
CA ASN A 152 11.51 10.70 5.81
C ASN A 152 11.68 11.43 4.46
N PRO A 153 12.19 12.68 4.48
CA PRO A 153 12.48 13.44 3.26
C PRO A 153 13.45 12.70 2.33
N LEU A 154 13.11 12.69 1.05
CA LEU A 154 13.99 12.20 -0.01
C LEU A 154 14.61 13.34 -0.84
N HIS A 155 14.07 14.55 -0.73
CA HIS A 155 14.50 15.75 -1.46
C HIS A 155 14.56 15.52 -2.98
N LEU A 156 13.50 14.92 -3.52
CA LEU A 156 13.38 14.56 -4.93
C LEU A 156 12.80 15.69 -5.76
N ASP A 157 11.87 16.43 -5.18
CA ASP A 157 11.08 17.44 -5.86
C ASP A 157 10.83 18.63 -4.92
N LYS A 158 10.80 19.86 -5.48
CA LYS A 158 10.52 21.08 -4.71
C LYS A 158 9.12 21.14 -4.10
N ARG A 159 8.20 20.31 -4.62
CA ARG A 159 6.80 20.18 -4.16
C ARG A 159 6.63 19.14 -3.04
N GLU A 160 7.73 18.46 -2.69
CA GLU A 160 7.74 17.38 -1.70
C GLU A 160 7.37 17.90 -0.30
N LEU A 161 6.45 17.21 0.36
CA LEU A 161 6.10 17.36 1.76
C LEU A 161 6.03 15.97 2.40
N ASN A 162 6.80 15.78 3.46
CA ASN A 162 6.88 14.50 4.16
C ASN A 162 5.91 14.44 5.33
N VAL A 163 5.20 13.35 5.43
CA VAL A 163 4.21 13.12 6.48
C VAL A 163 4.57 11.86 7.25
N VAL A 164 4.96 12.01 8.51
CA VAL A 164 5.24 10.87 9.39
C VAL A 164 3.95 10.08 9.64
N LYS A 165 3.94 8.79 9.29
CA LYS A 165 2.76 7.92 9.27
C LYS A 165 1.67 8.49 8.36
N GLY A 166 2.06 8.92 7.18
CA GLY A 166 1.18 9.50 6.19
C GLY A 166 0.11 8.52 5.70
N ASP A 167 0.46 7.24 5.62
CA ASP A 167 -0.44 6.13 5.30
C ASP A 167 -1.65 5.98 6.25
N ALA A 168 -1.54 6.49 7.48
CA ALA A 168 -2.64 6.54 8.44
C ALA A 168 -3.36 7.90 8.50
N LYS A 169 -2.82 8.96 7.85
CA LYS A 169 -3.28 10.35 8.00
C LYS A 169 -3.78 10.98 6.71
N CYS A 170 -3.15 10.65 5.57
CA CYS A 170 -3.44 11.24 4.26
C CYS A 170 -4.12 10.21 3.36
N ALA A 171 -5.20 10.60 2.72
CA ALA A 171 -5.99 9.70 1.89
C ALA A 171 -5.22 9.19 0.67
N SER A 172 -4.50 10.07 -0.03
CA SER A 172 -3.71 9.70 -1.22
C SER A 172 -2.51 8.81 -0.88
N ILE A 173 -1.82 9.04 0.26
CA ILE A 173 -0.73 8.16 0.73
C ILE A 173 -1.29 6.79 1.10
N ALA A 174 -2.40 6.72 1.86
CA ALA A 174 -3.06 5.46 2.20
C ALA A 174 -3.49 4.67 0.95
N ALA A 175 -4.03 5.38 -0.05
CA ALA A 175 -4.39 4.77 -1.33
C ALA A 175 -3.15 4.22 -2.05
N ALA A 176 -2.05 4.98 -2.11
CA ALA A 176 -0.77 4.56 -2.70
C ALA A 176 -0.21 3.31 -1.99
N SER A 177 -0.23 3.30 -0.65
CA SER A 177 0.16 2.15 0.19
C SER A 177 -0.62 0.88 -0.18
N ILE A 178 -1.95 1.00 -0.29
CA ILE A 178 -2.83 -0.12 -0.60
C ILE A 178 -2.57 -0.68 -2.00
N ILE A 179 -2.51 0.17 -3.05
CA ILE A 179 -2.29 -0.32 -4.41
C ILE A 179 -0.90 -0.92 -4.58
N ALA A 180 0.14 -0.30 -4.00
CA ALA A 180 1.50 -0.84 -4.01
C ALA A 180 1.56 -2.21 -3.32
N LYS A 181 0.91 -2.35 -2.16
CA LYS A 181 0.88 -3.60 -1.40
C LYS A 181 0.17 -4.72 -2.15
N VAL A 182 -0.99 -4.45 -2.74
CA VAL A 182 -1.76 -5.44 -3.51
C VAL A 182 -0.96 -5.89 -4.73
N GLU A 183 -0.35 -4.96 -5.46
CA GLU A 183 0.46 -5.28 -6.63
C GLU A 183 1.68 -6.14 -6.29
N ARG A 184 2.45 -5.72 -5.28
CA ARG A 184 3.63 -6.48 -4.87
C ARG A 184 3.27 -7.87 -4.34
N ASP A 185 2.20 -7.99 -3.55
CA ASP A 185 1.77 -9.29 -3.04
C ASP A 185 1.36 -10.23 -4.18
N SER A 186 0.70 -9.71 -5.22
CA SER A 186 0.36 -10.47 -6.45
C SER A 186 1.61 -10.94 -7.21
N ILE A 187 2.65 -10.10 -7.30
CA ILE A 187 3.94 -10.49 -7.90
C ILE A 187 4.56 -11.63 -7.10
N MET A 188 4.56 -11.53 -5.77
CA MET A 188 5.13 -12.56 -4.90
C MET A 188 4.35 -13.88 -4.96
N GLU A 189 3.03 -13.85 -5.19
CA GLU A 189 2.21 -15.02 -5.44
C GLU A 189 2.61 -15.74 -6.76
N LYS A 190 2.80 -14.97 -7.83
CA LYS A 190 3.33 -15.51 -9.09
C LYS A 190 4.74 -16.11 -8.93
N TYR A 191 5.58 -15.47 -8.12
CA TYR A 191 6.90 -16.02 -7.82
C TYR A 191 6.84 -17.28 -6.95
N ALA A 192 5.81 -17.46 -6.13
CA ALA A 192 5.61 -18.72 -5.40
C ALA A 192 5.31 -19.89 -6.34
N GLU A 193 4.58 -19.65 -7.44
CA GLU A 193 4.35 -20.66 -8.47
C GLU A 193 5.65 -21.03 -9.22
N LEU A 194 6.51 -20.06 -9.54
CA LEU A 194 7.78 -20.24 -10.24
C LEU A 194 8.88 -20.84 -9.33
N TYR A 195 8.85 -20.52 -8.05
CA TYR A 195 9.85 -20.93 -7.05
C TYR A 195 9.17 -21.53 -5.81
N PRO A 196 8.50 -22.68 -5.92
CA PRO A 196 7.61 -23.21 -4.88
C PRO A 196 8.31 -23.61 -3.58
N LEU A 197 9.64 -23.74 -3.59
CA LEU A 197 10.42 -24.15 -2.42
C LEU A 197 10.61 -23.04 -1.37
N TYR A 198 10.34 -21.76 -1.70
CA TYR A 198 10.64 -20.61 -0.85
C TYR A 198 9.44 -20.03 -0.10
N GLY A 199 8.21 -20.47 -0.40
CA GLY A 199 6.99 -20.05 0.28
C GLY A 199 6.68 -18.55 0.10
N PHE A 200 6.95 -17.98 -1.09
CA PHE A 200 6.77 -16.54 -1.36
C PHE A 200 5.32 -16.07 -1.29
N ASP A 201 4.35 -16.97 -1.46
CA ASP A 201 2.92 -16.70 -1.24
C ASP A 201 2.61 -16.33 0.21
N THR A 202 3.36 -16.90 1.15
CA THR A 202 3.18 -16.67 2.59
C THR A 202 4.14 -15.60 3.11
N CYS A 203 5.45 -15.77 2.90
CA CYS A 203 6.47 -14.89 3.45
C CYS A 203 6.63 -13.57 2.69
N LYS A 204 6.07 -13.45 1.47
CA LYS A 204 6.20 -12.29 0.58
C LYS A 204 7.66 -11.81 0.42
N GLY A 205 8.61 -12.74 0.52
CA GLY A 205 10.04 -12.52 0.42
C GLY A 205 10.75 -12.05 1.70
N TYR A 206 10.03 -11.88 2.81
CA TYR A 206 10.66 -11.56 4.11
C TYR A 206 11.38 -12.78 4.70
N GLY A 207 12.42 -12.51 5.50
CA GLY A 207 13.26 -13.52 6.13
C GLY A 207 12.57 -14.26 7.29
N SER A 208 11.47 -14.93 7.02
CA SER A 208 10.86 -15.86 7.98
C SER A 208 11.75 -17.07 8.20
N ALA A 209 11.60 -17.78 9.32
CA ALA A 209 12.38 -18.98 9.60
C ALA A 209 12.30 -20.01 8.48
N ALA A 210 11.10 -20.22 7.91
CA ALA A 210 10.90 -21.13 6.79
C ALA A 210 11.62 -20.66 5.51
N HIS A 211 11.63 -19.36 5.23
CA HIS A 211 12.31 -18.81 4.07
C HIS A 211 13.84 -18.90 4.21
N LEU A 212 14.39 -18.62 5.41
CA LEU A 212 15.80 -18.78 5.69
C LEU A 212 16.26 -20.25 5.60
N ASP A 213 15.45 -21.19 6.08
CA ASP A 213 15.70 -22.64 5.92
C ASP A 213 15.69 -23.05 4.44
N ALA A 214 14.75 -22.53 3.66
CA ALA A 214 14.71 -22.77 2.22
C ALA A 214 15.97 -22.23 1.51
N ILE A 215 16.40 -21.01 1.84
CA ILE A 215 17.66 -20.45 1.30
C ILE A 215 18.86 -21.32 1.66
N SER A 216 18.93 -21.79 2.91
CA SER A 216 20.02 -22.67 3.37
C SER A 216 20.09 -23.98 2.61
N ARG A 217 18.95 -24.57 2.25
CA ARG A 217 18.86 -25.85 1.55
C ARG A 217 19.02 -25.77 0.05
N TYR A 218 18.46 -24.73 -0.57
CA TYR A 218 18.30 -24.63 -2.02
C TYR A 218 19.10 -23.50 -2.64
N GLY A 219 19.76 -22.67 -1.83
CA GLY A 219 20.46 -21.46 -2.29
C GLY A 219 19.53 -20.30 -2.61
N LEU A 220 20.07 -19.31 -3.28
CA LEU A 220 19.32 -18.11 -3.69
C LEU A 220 18.65 -18.34 -5.06
N SER A 221 17.37 -18.01 -5.17
CA SER A 221 16.68 -17.94 -6.46
C SER A 221 17.04 -16.62 -7.20
N PRO A 222 16.73 -16.50 -8.51
CA PRO A 222 17.03 -15.29 -9.28
C PRO A 222 16.38 -14.00 -8.77
N ILE A 223 15.33 -14.11 -7.96
CA ILE A 223 14.63 -12.95 -7.40
C ILE A 223 15.10 -12.56 -5.98
N HIS A 224 16.12 -13.23 -5.45
CA HIS A 224 16.73 -12.82 -4.19
C HIS A 224 17.65 -11.63 -4.38
N ARG A 225 17.68 -10.76 -3.38
CA ARG A 225 18.60 -9.63 -3.28
C ARG A 225 19.87 -10.12 -2.62
N ARG A 226 20.91 -10.37 -3.39
CA ARG A 226 22.18 -10.92 -2.92
C ARG A 226 22.81 -10.04 -1.85
N SER A 227 22.74 -8.72 -2.03
CA SER A 227 23.22 -7.74 -1.05
C SER A 227 22.50 -7.77 0.32
N TYR A 228 21.38 -8.51 0.42
CA TYR A 228 20.64 -8.70 1.68
C TYR A 228 20.89 -10.07 2.32
N CYS A 229 21.57 -10.97 1.60
CA CYS A 229 21.72 -12.38 1.98
C CYS A 229 23.14 -12.76 2.35
N HIS A 230 23.91 -11.88 3.02
CA HIS A 230 25.32 -12.10 3.41
C HIS A 230 25.54 -13.31 4.32
N PHE A 231 24.50 -13.81 5.00
CA PHE A 231 24.56 -15.01 5.83
C PHE A 231 24.78 -16.31 5.04
N THR A 232 24.65 -16.28 3.70
CA THR A 232 24.91 -17.45 2.83
C THR A 232 26.39 -17.59 2.45
N GLU A 233 27.21 -16.59 2.74
CA GLU A 233 28.64 -16.52 2.37
C GLU A 233 29.58 -16.91 3.51
N GLN A 234 29.08 -17.44 4.64
CA GLN A 234 29.99 -17.93 5.68
C GLN A 234 30.78 -19.12 5.15
N PRO A 235 32.12 -19.01 4.98
CA PRO A 235 32.95 -20.15 4.68
C PRO A 235 32.81 -21.14 5.82
N THR A 236 32.47 -22.39 5.52
CA THR A 236 32.66 -23.50 6.44
C THR A 236 34.14 -23.53 6.80
N LEU A 237 34.45 -23.06 8.00
CA LEU A 237 35.79 -23.26 8.60
C LEU A 237 35.88 -24.77 8.87
N PHE A 238 36.49 -25.48 7.94
CA PHE A 238 37.11 -26.79 8.15
C PHE A 238 38.56 -26.73 7.78
#